data_631d896d067b68bd280a7c971f9c37b1
#
_entry.id   631d896d067b68bd280a7c971f9c37b1
#
_cell.length_a   1.000
_cell.length_b   1.000
_cell.length_c   1.000
_cell.angle_alpha   90.00
_cell.angle_beta   90.00
_cell.angle_gamma   90.00
#
_symmetry.space_group_name_H-M   'P 1'
#
loop_
_entity.id
_entity.type
_entity.pdbx_description
1 polymer ?
#
loop_
_entity_poly.entity_id
_entity_poly.type
_entity_poly.pdbx_seq_one_letter_code
_entity_poly.pdbx_strand_id
1 'polypeptide(L)'
;MIVKYNIFGYLIGEGFSNVFKNKKSTGASLMIMCATMIIFGIFLILGENINHFVDQVKSEQGFQVFLKTDATDEEAQKVGEEIRAVDGVSTAEFKDKTYALNTMKEKLGDKSELIDGYGADYFPTSYVVTLTDLNLSKDVQEKILKIENVDKITSSDKTVSTLLSLAKGIKLVTGIISVSYTHLTLPTILRV
;
A
#
# COMPACT_ATOMS: atom_id res chain seq x y z
N MET A 1 41.05 -21.11 -54.41
CA MET A 1 40.01 -20.07 -54.14
C MET A 1 39.27 -20.51 -52.86
N ILE A 2 39.65 -19.97 -51.72
CA ILE A 2 39.08 -20.35 -50.43
C ILE A 2 37.82 -19.49 -50.24
N VAL A 3 36.66 -20.09 -50.40
CA VAL A 3 35.39 -19.42 -50.11
C VAL A 3 35.29 -19.24 -48.58
N LYS A 4 35.53 -18.02 -48.13
CA LYS A 4 35.29 -17.63 -46.71
C LYS A 4 33.80 -17.67 -46.48
N TYR A 5 33.26 -18.82 -46.09
CA TYR A 5 31.87 -18.91 -45.66
C TYR A 5 31.70 -18.01 -44.44
N ASN A 6 30.81 -17.04 -44.55
CA ASN A 6 30.44 -16.19 -43.43
C ASN A 6 29.53 -17.01 -42.51
N ILE A 7 30.21 -17.82 -41.64
CA ILE A 7 29.58 -18.76 -40.70
C ILE A 7 28.47 -18.07 -39.89
N PHE A 8 28.70 -16.80 -39.56
CA PHE A 8 27.76 -16.02 -38.76
C PHE A 8 26.44 -15.75 -39.54
N GLY A 9 26.52 -15.39 -40.79
CA GLY A 9 25.37 -15.18 -41.68
C GLY A 9 24.58 -16.46 -41.88
N TYR A 10 25.30 -17.59 -42.04
CA TYR A 10 24.66 -18.91 -42.19
C TYR A 10 23.93 -19.30 -40.90
N LEU A 11 24.53 -19.17 -39.74
CA LEU A 11 23.90 -19.51 -38.44
C LEU A 11 22.66 -18.65 -38.16
N ILE A 12 22.70 -17.37 -38.46
CA ILE A 12 21.53 -16.48 -38.32
C ILE A 12 20.41 -16.91 -39.30
N GLY A 13 20.73 -17.17 -40.54
CA GLY A 13 19.75 -17.61 -41.55
C GLY A 13 19.11 -18.95 -41.18
N GLU A 14 19.89 -19.92 -40.70
CA GLU A 14 19.41 -21.21 -40.20
C GLU A 14 18.51 -21.04 -38.96
N GLY A 15 18.91 -20.17 -38.03
CA GLY A 15 18.12 -19.83 -36.85
C GLY A 15 16.74 -19.29 -37.21
N PHE A 16 16.69 -18.30 -38.10
CA PHE A 16 15.43 -17.76 -38.61
C PHE A 16 14.57 -18.80 -39.34
N SER A 17 15.20 -19.64 -40.17
CA SER A 17 14.51 -20.70 -40.89
C SER A 17 13.85 -21.71 -39.94
N ASN A 18 14.54 -22.06 -38.84
CA ASN A 18 14.03 -22.99 -37.83
C ASN A 18 12.84 -22.43 -37.01
N VAL A 19 12.82 -21.10 -36.76
CA VAL A 19 11.69 -20.42 -36.13
C VAL A 19 10.42 -20.60 -36.96
N PHE A 20 10.50 -20.47 -38.30
CA PHE A 20 9.36 -20.60 -39.18
C PHE A 20 8.98 -22.05 -39.51
N LYS A 21 9.95 -22.98 -39.46
CA LYS A 21 9.69 -24.42 -39.65
C LYS A 21 8.95 -25.04 -38.48
N ASN A 22 9.27 -24.61 -37.22
CA ASN A 22 8.69 -25.14 -35.99
C ASN A 22 7.65 -24.20 -35.37
N LYS A 23 6.66 -23.75 -36.14
CA LYS A 23 5.67 -22.71 -35.74
C LYS A 23 4.97 -23.00 -34.41
N LYS A 24 4.63 -24.27 -34.13
CA LYS A 24 3.93 -24.64 -32.87
C LYS A 24 4.83 -24.46 -31.64
N SER A 25 6.05 -24.96 -31.68
CA SER A 25 7.02 -24.85 -30.59
C SER A 25 7.48 -23.41 -30.41
N THR A 26 7.75 -22.71 -31.49
CA THR A 26 8.14 -21.29 -31.48
C THR A 26 7.03 -20.42 -30.91
N GLY A 27 5.77 -20.65 -31.33
CA GLY A 27 4.62 -19.92 -30.79
C GLY A 27 4.43 -20.14 -29.28
N ALA A 28 4.57 -21.39 -28.81
CA ALA A 28 4.50 -21.68 -27.38
C ALA A 28 5.61 -20.97 -26.59
N SER A 29 6.85 -21.02 -27.07
CA SER A 29 7.99 -20.35 -26.42
C SER A 29 7.81 -18.84 -26.41
N LEU A 30 7.31 -18.24 -27.50
CA LEU A 30 7.04 -16.80 -27.58
C LEU A 30 5.96 -16.38 -26.59
N MET A 31 4.87 -17.16 -26.47
CA MET A 31 3.81 -16.89 -25.48
C MET A 31 4.33 -16.92 -24.06
N ILE A 32 5.14 -17.93 -23.72
CA ILE A 32 5.74 -18.03 -22.39
C ILE A 32 6.66 -16.83 -22.12
N MET A 33 7.49 -16.46 -23.11
CA MET A 33 8.40 -15.31 -22.98
C MET A 33 7.63 -14.00 -22.79
N CYS A 34 6.56 -13.78 -23.56
CA CYS A 34 5.70 -12.60 -23.38
C CYS A 34 5.03 -12.58 -22.01
N ALA A 35 4.47 -13.71 -21.58
CA ALA A 35 3.85 -13.82 -20.26
C ALA A 35 4.84 -13.54 -19.12
N THR A 36 6.04 -14.10 -19.19
CA THR A 36 7.08 -13.84 -18.18
C THR A 36 7.54 -12.39 -18.18
N MET A 37 7.66 -11.75 -19.34
CA MET A 37 8.01 -10.31 -19.41
C MET A 37 6.92 -9.41 -18.84
N ILE A 38 5.65 -9.73 -19.09
CA ILE A 38 4.52 -8.99 -18.51
C ILE A 38 4.54 -9.10 -16.99
N ILE A 39 4.65 -10.33 -16.45
CA ILE A 39 4.71 -10.56 -15.02
C ILE A 39 5.91 -9.81 -14.40
N PHE A 40 7.08 -9.89 -15.02
CA PHE A 40 8.27 -9.21 -14.56
C PHE A 40 8.11 -7.68 -14.57
N GLY A 41 7.51 -7.13 -15.63
CA GLY A 41 7.20 -5.69 -15.73
C GLY A 41 6.24 -5.22 -14.62
N ILE A 42 5.21 -6.01 -14.31
CA ILE A 42 4.29 -5.73 -13.19
C ILE A 42 5.06 -5.68 -11.87
N PHE A 43 5.94 -6.66 -11.61
CA PHE A 43 6.74 -6.68 -10.39
C PHE A 43 7.71 -5.49 -10.27
N LEU A 44 8.32 -5.04 -11.38
CA LEU A 44 9.17 -3.85 -11.38
C LEU A 44 8.36 -2.59 -11.03
N ILE A 45 7.21 -2.40 -11.67
CA ILE A 45 6.34 -1.25 -11.41
C ILE A 45 5.87 -1.25 -9.94
N LEU A 46 5.44 -2.40 -9.43
CA LEU A 46 5.05 -2.54 -8.03
C LEU A 46 6.24 -2.26 -7.09
N GLY A 47 7.43 -2.77 -7.41
CA GLY A 47 8.64 -2.60 -6.60
C GLY A 47 9.07 -1.14 -6.48
N GLU A 48 9.00 -0.35 -7.54
CA GLU A 48 9.31 1.09 -7.53
C GLU A 48 8.25 1.91 -6.82
N ASN A 49 6.98 1.57 -7.01
CA ASN A 49 5.86 2.33 -6.46
C ASN A 49 5.50 1.93 -5.03
N ILE A 50 6.01 0.80 -4.51
CA ILE A 50 5.63 0.29 -3.18
C ILE A 50 5.98 1.27 -2.05
N ASN A 51 7.08 2.01 -2.17
CA ASN A 51 7.46 3.01 -1.18
C ASN A 51 6.49 4.20 -1.19
N HIS A 52 6.16 4.71 -2.37
CA HIS A 52 5.17 5.78 -2.53
C HIS A 52 3.81 5.36 -1.99
N PHE A 53 3.38 4.13 -2.30
CA PHE A 53 2.13 3.59 -1.77
C PHE A 53 2.15 3.45 -0.25
N VAL A 54 3.24 2.94 0.32
CA VAL A 54 3.43 2.82 1.77
C VAL A 54 3.45 4.20 2.43
N ASP A 55 4.13 5.17 1.85
CA ASP A 55 4.22 6.52 2.41
C ASP A 55 2.88 7.27 2.31
N GLN A 56 2.12 7.08 1.22
CA GLN A 56 0.76 7.60 1.10
C GLN A 56 -0.17 6.97 2.13
N VAL A 57 -0.14 5.63 2.27
CA VAL A 57 -0.89 4.92 3.29
C VAL A 57 -0.51 5.38 4.70
N LYS A 58 0.76 5.67 4.96
CA LYS A 58 1.23 6.21 6.25
C LYS A 58 0.74 7.63 6.50
N SER A 59 0.74 8.50 5.48
CA SER A 59 0.30 9.88 5.60
C SER A 59 -1.23 10.01 5.79
N GLU A 60 -1.99 9.08 5.23
CA GLU A 60 -3.45 9.03 5.36
C GLU A 60 -3.91 8.28 6.62
N GLN A 61 -3.00 7.57 7.30
CA GLN A 61 -3.36 6.75 8.45
C GLN A 61 -3.01 7.42 9.77
N GLY A 62 -4.07 7.96 10.30
CA GLY A 62 -4.21 8.24 11.70
C GLY A 62 -5.11 7.21 12.37
N PHE A 63 -5.37 7.41 13.60
CA PHE A 63 -6.45 6.77 14.32
C PHE A 63 -7.51 7.81 14.68
N GLN A 64 -8.73 7.35 14.81
CA GLN A 64 -9.83 8.20 15.21
C GLN A 64 -10.08 8.04 16.71
N VAL A 65 -10.01 9.15 17.42
CA VAL A 65 -10.27 9.27 18.86
C VAL A 65 -11.70 9.74 19.03
N PHE A 66 -12.55 8.91 19.58
CA PHE A 66 -13.94 9.27 19.87
C PHE A 66 -14.05 9.82 21.28
N LEU A 67 -14.76 10.92 21.41
CA LEU A 67 -15.06 11.51 22.71
C LEU A 67 -16.36 10.90 23.25
N LYS A 68 -16.56 11.05 24.56
CA LYS A 68 -17.83 10.70 25.19
C LYS A 68 -18.96 11.52 24.59
N THR A 69 -20.12 10.91 24.41
CA THR A 69 -21.28 11.52 23.73
C THR A 69 -21.82 12.75 24.46
N ASP A 70 -21.59 12.82 25.78
CA ASP A 70 -22.00 13.91 26.68
C ASP A 70 -20.96 15.02 26.82
N ALA A 71 -19.79 14.89 26.17
CA ALA A 71 -18.76 15.92 26.21
C ALA A 71 -19.26 17.23 25.59
N THR A 72 -19.03 18.32 26.28
CA THR A 72 -19.35 19.68 25.83
C THR A 72 -18.30 20.14 24.78
N ASP A 73 -18.65 21.18 24.01
CA ASP A 73 -17.72 21.73 23.02
C ASP A 73 -16.43 22.28 23.66
N GLU A 74 -16.52 22.83 24.88
CA GLU A 74 -15.34 23.30 25.63
C GLU A 74 -14.44 22.14 26.04
N GLU A 75 -15.02 21.04 26.50
CA GLU A 75 -14.28 19.82 26.85
C GLU A 75 -13.66 19.17 25.61
N ALA A 76 -14.38 19.16 24.49
CA ALA A 76 -13.85 18.69 23.22
C ALA A 76 -12.61 19.50 22.80
N GLN A 77 -12.64 20.83 22.92
CA GLN A 77 -11.47 21.67 22.59
C GLN A 77 -10.29 21.37 23.49
N LYS A 78 -10.49 21.23 24.81
CA LYS A 78 -9.42 20.86 25.75
C LYS A 78 -8.78 19.52 25.38
N VAL A 79 -9.62 18.50 25.11
CA VAL A 79 -9.11 17.20 24.65
C VAL A 79 -8.29 17.35 23.37
N GLY A 80 -8.71 18.21 22.44
CA GLY A 80 -7.96 18.49 21.22
C GLY A 80 -6.59 19.11 21.47
N GLU A 81 -6.48 20.02 22.46
CA GLU A 81 -5.20 20.61 22.87
C GLU A 81 -4.30 19.58 23.54
N GLU A 82 -4.85 18.76 24.42
CA GLU A 82 -4.12 17.68 25.08
C GLU A 82 -3.61 16.64 24.07
N ILE A 83 -4.42 16.24 23.08
CA ILE A 83 -4.01 15.33 22.02
C ILE A 83 -2.85 15.91 21.22
N ARG A 84 -2.90 17.22 20.85
CA ARG A 84 -1.82 17.88 20.09
C ARG A 84 -0.53 18.01 20.90
N ALA A 85 -0.62 18.04 22.22
CA ALA A 85 0.53 18.09 23.12
C ALA A 85 1.21 16.73 23.30
N VAL A 86 0.59 15.64 22.87
CA VAL A 86 1.19 14.29 22.97
C VAL A 86 2.34 14.17 21.98
N ASP A 87 3.50 13.84 22.48
CA ASP A 87 4.70 13.59 21.66
C ASP A 87 4.47 12.44 20.67
N GLY A 88 4.73 12.67 19.40
CA GLY A 88 4.46 11.73 18.30
C GLY A 88 3.18 12.03 17.49
N VAL A 89 2.33 12.98 17.92
CA VAL A 89 1.20 13.48 17.15
C VAL A 89 1.69 14.53 16.14
N SER A 90 1.29 14.36 14.89
CA SER A 90 1.56 15.35 13.82
C SER A 90 0.41 16.34 13.68
N THR A 91 -0.83 15.82 13.57
CA THR A 91 -2.04 16.63 13.47
C THR A 91 -3.18 15.98 14.24
N ALA A 92 -4.11 16.83 14.75
CA ALA A 92 -5.37 16.38 15.32
C ALA A 92 -6.50 17.25 14.78
N GLU A 93 -7.29 16.68 13.87
CA GLU A 93 -8.38 17.35 13.17
C GLU A 93 -9.71 17.01 13.84
N PHE A 94 -10.45 18.04 14.27
CA PHE A 94 -11.76 17.86 14.87
C PHE A 94 -12.81 17.47 13.84
N LYS A 95 -13.63 16.49 14.16
CA LYS A 95 -14.79 16.04 13.38
C LYS A 95 -16.03 16.14 14.24
N ASP A 96 -16.96 16.94 13.79
CA ASP A 96 -18.23 17.19 14.47
C ASP A 96 -19.21 16.02 14.32
N LYS A 97 -20.33 16.10 15.03
CA LYS A 97 -21.41 15.11 15.00
C LYS A 97 -22.02 14.97 13.60
N THR A 98 -22.08 16.06 12.83
CA THR A 98 -22.62 16.08 11.47
C THR A 98 -21.72 15.31 10.50
N TYR A 99 -20.41 15.49 10.64
CA TYR A 99 -19.42 14.71 9.89
C TYR A 99 -19.56 13.20 10.16
N ALA A 100 -19.74 12.84 11.43
CA ALA A 100 -19.91 11.44 11.84
C ALA A 100 -21.16 10.81 11.21
N LEU A 101 -22.31 11.52 11.23
CA LEU A 101 -23.54 11.10 10.58
C LEU A 101 -23.37 10.92 9.08
N ASN A 102 -22.78 11.91 8.39
CA ASN A 102 -22.58 11.86 6.95
C ASN A 102 -21.64 10.72 6.54
N THR A 103 -20.54 10.53 7.27
CA THR A 103 -19.61 9.42 7.05
C THR A 103 -20.28 8.06 7.23
N MET A 104 -21.20 7.95 8.21
CA MET A 104 -21.93 6.71 8.42
C MET A 104 -22.93 6.46 7.28
N LYS A 105 -23.65 7.49 6.81
CA LYS A 105 -24.53 7.40 5.64
C LYS A 105 -23.77 6.95 4.39
N GLU A 106 -22.61 7.51 4.15
CA GLU A 106 -21.73 7.15 3.02
C GLU A 106 -21.27 5.69 3.11
N LYS A 107 -20.86 5.25 4.28
CA LYS A 107 -20.43 3.84 4.50
C LYS A 107 -21.56 2.83 4.33
N LEU A 108 -22.80 3.21 4.68
CA LEU A 108 -23.98 2.36 4.51
C LEU A 108 -24.48 2.31 3.06
N GLY A 109 -24.15 3.32 2.24
CA GLY A 109 -24.56 3.39 0.84
C GLY A 109 -26.09 3.21 0.70
N ASP A 110 -26.52 2.18 -0.03
CA ASP A 110 -27.93 1.88 -0.27
C ASP A 110 -28.73 1.58 1.02
N LYS A 111 -28.05 1.32 2.14
CA LYS A 111 -28.67 1.07 3.44
C LYS A 111 -28.70 2.32 4.33
N SER A 112 -28.40 3.50 3.81
CA SER A 112 -28.42 4.76 4.56
C SER A 112 -29.79 5.09 5.18
N GLU A 113 -30.86 4.59 4.58
CA GLU A 113 -32.26 4.70 5.12
C GLU A 113 -32.38 4.16 6.55
N LEU A 114 -31.51 3.21 6.96
CA LEU A 114 -31.55 2.65 8.32
C LEU A 114 -31.24 3.68 9.42
N ILE A 115 -30.58 4.76 9.06
CA ILE A 115 -30.17 5.82 10.00
C ILE A 115 -30.80 7.18 9.71
N ASP A 116 -31.75 7.28 8.76
CA ASP A 116 -32.40 8.54 8.42
C ASP A 116 -33.26 9.11 9.58
N GLY A 117 -33.66 8.27 10.53
CA GLY A 117 -34.37 8.69 11.74
C GLY A 117 -33.47 9.20 12.87
N TYR A 118 -32.14 9.10 12.73
CA TYR A 118 -31.23 9.52 13.78
C TYR A 118 -30.68 10.91 13.47
N GLY A 119 -30.80 11.82 14.43
CA GLY A 119 -30.14 13.14 14.36
C GLY A 119 -28.63 13.05 14.60
N ALA A 120 -27.92 14.12 14.26
CA ALA A 120 -26.47 14.20 14.50
C ALA A 120 -26.09 14.05 15.99
N ASP A 121 -27.01 14.38 16.90
CA ASP A 121 -26.80 14.32 18.35
C ASP A 121 -26.54 12.91 18.88
N TYR A 122 -26.95 11.88 18.15
CA TYR A 122 -26.66 10.50 18.53
C TYR A 122 -25.23 10.05 18.21
N PHE A 123 -24.50 10.87 17.48
CA PHE A 123 -23.12 10.54 17.07
C PHE A 123 -22.12 11.28 17.95
N PRO A 124 -21.04 10.60 18.40
CA PRO A 124 -19.99 11.25 19.16
C PRO A 124 -19.14 12.14 18.27
N THR A 125 -18.62 13.20 18.84
CA THR A 125 -17.52 13.97 18.23
C THR A 125 -16.23 13.17 18.27
N SER A 126 -15.30 13.49 17.39
CA SER A 126 -14.05 12.76 17.31
C SER A 126 -12.90 13.62 16.80
N TYR A 127 -11.69 13.16 17.04
CA TYR A 127 -10.47 13.69 16.43
C TYR A 127 -9.84 12.65 15.51
N VAL A 128 -9.49 13.06 14.30
CA VAL A 128 -8.62 12.27 13.42
C VAL A 128 -7.20 12.69 13.70
N VAL A 129 -6.42 11.77 14.26
CA VAL A 129 -5.05 12.01 14.70
C VAL A 129 -4.09 11.36 13.73
N THR A 130 -3.18 12.15 13.17
CA THR A 130 -2.08 11.67 12.32
C THR A 130 -0.79 11.66 13.11
N LEU A 131 0.04 10.64 12.92
CA LEU A 131 1.29 10.48 13.64
C LEU A 131 2.49 10.90 12.80
N THR A 132 3.54 11.35 13.46
CA THR A 132 4.84 11.59 12.84
C THR A 132 5.55 10.27 12.47
N ASP A 133 5.38 9.23 13.29
CA ASP A 133 5.89 7.88 13.05
C ASP A 133 4.87 6.83 13.51
N LEU A 134 4.51 5.92 12.62
CA LEU A 134 3.56 4.83 12.92
C LEU A 134 4.09 3.82 13.96
N ASN A 135 5.39 3.73 14.13
CA ASN A 135 5.96 2.86 15.17
C ASN A 135 5.57 3.32 16.57
N LEU A 136 5.25 4.61 16.73
CA LEU A 136 4.80 5.20 18.00
C LEU A 136 3.29 5.04 18.23
N SER A 137 2.55 4.46 17.28
CA SER A 137 1.09 4.40 17.32
C SER A 137 0.56 3.84 18.63
N LYS A 138 1.12 2.75 19.12
CA LYS A 138 0.66 2.13 20.36
C LYS A 138 0.89 3.01 21.58
N ASP A 139 2.08 3.57 21.71
CA ASP A 139 2.46 4.40 22.85
C ASP A 139 1.63 5.69 22.88
N VAL A 140 1.39 6.29 21.70
CA VAL A 140 0.55 7.49 21.59
C VAL A 140 -0.90 7.17 21.89
N GLN A 141 -1.45 6.06 21.39
CA GLN A 141 -2.81 5.63 21.71
C GLN A 141 -3.00 5.39 23.21
N GLU A 142 -2.04 4.73 23.88
CA GLU A 142 -2.09 4.51 25.34
C GLU A 142 -2.07 5.82 26.15
N LYS A 143 -1.34 6.83 25.67
CA LYS A 143 -1.32 8.16 26.31
C LYS A 143 -2.64 8.88 26.11
N ILE A 144 -3.20 8.84 24.89
CA ILE A 144 -4.45 9.53 24.57
C ILE A 144 -5.65 8.87 25.28
N LEU A 145 -5.66 7.53 25.44
CA LEU A 145 -6.71 6.83 26.19
C LEU A 145 -6.80 7.24 27.67
N LYS A 146 -5.75 7.86 28.23
CA LYS A 146 -5.73 8.36 29.60
C LYS A 146 -6.29 9.78 29.74
N ILE A 147 -6.52 10.47 28.62
CA ILE A 147 -7.09 11.82 28.61
C ILE A 147 -8.57 11.72 29.02
N GLU A 148 -8.98 12.60 29.89
CA GLU A 148 -10.37 12.67 30.34
C GLU A 148 -11.31 12.99 29.16
N ASN A 149 -12.53 12.42 29.16
CA ASN A 149 -13.52 12.53 28.08
C ASN A 149 -13.20 11.81 26.76
N VAL A 150 -12.09 11.09 26.66
CA VAL A 150 -11.87 10.11 25.60
C VAL A 150 -12.66 8.83 25.92
N ASP A 151 -13.46 8.36 24.96
CA ASP A 151 -14.23 7.10 25.10
C ASP A 151 -13.46 5.93 24.51
N LYS A 152 -13.08 6.02 23.24
CA LYS A 152 -12.38 4.95 22.54
C LYS A 152 -11.53 5.47 21.38
N ILE A 153 -10.57 4.64 20.99
CA ILE A 153 -9.75 4.86 19.80
C ILE A 153 -10.06 3.75 18.78
N THR A 154 -10.28 4.15 17.56
CA THR A 154 -10.40 3.21 16.43
C THR A 154 -9.22 3.42 15.50
N SER A 155 -8.40 2.40 15.32
CA SER A 155 -7.24 2.45 14.43
C SER A 155 -7.32 1.36 13.36
N SER A 156 -6.75 1.66 12.20
CA SER A 156 -6.58 0.70 11.11
C SER A 156 -5.26 -0.09 11.19
N ASP A 157 -4.63 -0.13 12.37
CA ASP A 157 -3.28 -0.70 12.58
C ASP A 157 -3.13 -2.12 12.02
N LYS A 158 -4.19 -2.95 12.12
CA LYS A 158 -4.16 -4.30 11.52
C LYS A 158 -4.06 -4.28 10.01
N THR A 159 -4.78 -3.37 9.35
CA THR A 159 -4.74 -3.20 7.89
C THR A 159 -3.37 -2.70 7.46
N VAL A 160 -2.80 -1.72 8.18
CA VAL A 160 -1.47 -1.18 7.92
C VAL A 160 -0.40 -2.22 8.09
N SER A 161 -0.41 -2.96 9.19
CA SER A 161 0.59 -4.01 9.45
C SER A 161 0.55 -5.11 8.39
N THR A 162 -0.64 -5.46 7.90
CA THR A 162 -0.81 -6.42 6.80
C THR A 162 -0.24 -5.87 5.49
N LEU A 163 -0.55 -4.60 5.15
CA LEU A 163 -0.01 -3.95 3.95
C LEU A 163 1.52 -3.82 4.00
N LEU A 164 2.09 -3.44 5.15
CA LEU A 164 3.53 -3.37 5.34
C LEU A 164 4.20 -4.73 5.21
N SER A 165 3.56 -5.80 5.69
CA SER A 165 4.05 -7.17 5.56
C SER A 165 4.04 -7.63 4.11
N LEU A 166 2.97 -7.32 3.36
CA LEU A 166 2.88 -7.58 1.93
C LEU A 166 3.96 -6.81 1.16
N ALA A 167 4.15 -5.52 1.47
CA ALA A 167 5.18 -4.69 0.84
C ALA A 167 6.58 -5.25 1.07
N LYS A 168 6.90 -5.70 2.30
CA LYS A 168 8.17 -6.38 2.61
C LYS A 168 8.33 -7.67 1.83
N GLY A 169 7.27 -8.47 1.71
CA GLY A 169 7.25 -9.69 0.91
C GLY A 169 7.56 -9.44 -0.56
N ILE A 170 6.91 -8.44 -1.17
CA ILE A 170 7.14 -8.05 -2.56
C ILE A 170 8.60 -7.61 -2.77
N LYS A 171 9.14 -6.76 -1.89
CA LYS A 171 10.55 -6.33 -1.95
C LYS A 171 11.52 -7.50 -1.88
N LEU A 172 11.27 -8.45 -1.00
CA LEU A 172 12.12 -9.63 -0.84
C LEU A 172 12.11 -10.50 -2.11
N VAL A 173 10.93 -10.77 -2.67
CA VAL A 173 10.78 -11.54 -3.91
C VAL A 173 11.46 -10.83 -5.07
N THR A 174 11.23 -9.52 -5.23
CA THR A 174 11.86 -8.70 -6.28
C THR A 174 13.38 -8.70 -6.15
N GLY A 175 13.89 -8.61 -4.92
CA GLY A 175 15.33 -8.68 -4.63
C GLY A 175 15.94 -10.03 -5.02
N ILE A 176 15.28 -11.14 -4.66
CA ILE A 176 15.75 -12.49 -5.01
C ILE A 176 15.76 -12.68 -6.54
N ILE A 177 14.71 -12.25 -7.24
CA ILE A 177 14.61 -12.34 -8.69
C ILE A 177 15.73 -11.51 -9.35
N SER A 178 15.95 -10.28 -8.90
CA SER A 178 17.03 -9.41 -9.42
C SER A 178 18.40 -10.04 -9.25
N VAL A 179 18.71 -10.57 -8.06
CA VAL A 179 19.98 -11.23 -7.80
C VAL A 179 20.15 -12.51 -8.63
N SER A 180 19.10 -13.32 -8.73
CA SER A 180 19.11 -14.55 -9.55
C SER A 180 19.33 -14.23 -11.03
N TYR A 181 18.68 -13.18 -11.54
CA TYR A 181 18.85 -12.76 -12.93
C TYR A 181 20.28 -12.27 -13.22
N THR A 182 20.86 -11.46 -12.34
CA THR A 182 22.26 -11.01 -12.49
C THR A 182 23.25 -12.15 -12.38
N HIS A 183 23.03 -13.14 -11.52
CA HIS A 183 23.89 -14.31 -11.39
C HIS A 183 23.80 -15.28 -12.57
N LEU A 184 22.62 -15.40 -13.20
CA LEU A 184 22.45 -16.25 -14.39
C LEU A 184 22.98 -15.63 -15.66
N THR A 185 22.99 -14.30 -15.78
CA THR A 185 23.43 -13.58 -16.99
C THR A 185 24.93 -13.34 -17.01
N LEU A 186 25.59 -13.13 -15.86
CA LEU A 186 27.02 -12.88 -15.77
C LEU A 186 27.93 -14.02 -16.31
N PRO A 187 27.69 -15.31 -16.00
CA PRO A 187 28.57 -16.36 -16.52
C PRO A 187 28.34 -16.66 -18.01
N THR A 188 27.21 -16.28 -18.58
CA THR A 188 26.95 -16.49 -20.02
C THR A 188 27.71 -15.49 -20.90
N ILE A 189 28.01 -14.30 -20.39
CA ILE A 189 28.77 -13.26 -21.11
C ILE A 189 30.26 -13.51 -21.04
N LEU A 190 30.76 -14.19 -20.00
CA LEU A 190 32.19 -14.48 -19.82
C LEU A 190 32.67 -15.78 -20.52
N ARG A 191 31.76 -16.49 -21.21
CA ARG A 191 32.05 -17.77 -21.88
C ARG A 191 32.02 -17.69 -23.42
N VAL A 192 32.16 -16.49 -23.99
CA VAL A 192 32.29 -16.26 -25.43
C VAL A 192 33.70 -15.84 -25.76
#